data_f64270f5a70f8c4a2f9017bd3e5d18a5
#
_entry.id   f64270f5a70f8c4a2f9017bd3e5d18a5
#
_cell.length_a   1.000
_cell.length_b   1.000
_cell.length_c   1.000
_cell.angle_alpha   90.00
_cell.angle_beta   90.00
_cell.angle_gamma   90.00
#
_symmetry.space_group_name_H-M   'P 1'
#
loop_
_entity.id
_entity.type
_entity.pdbx_description
1 polymer ?
#
loop_
_entity_poly.entity_id
_entity_poly.type
_entity_poly.pdbx_seq_one_letter_code
_entity_poly.pdbx_strand_id
1 'polypeptide(L)'
;VPAAVLLLLLSGCADGTPAESARPSSSVSSAPTTTAPSPETTPIPPAPDPTPHAPAPAPAPAPGTLPPVLAESAPVAVRIPAAGAASELLHLGLRPDGSLEVPPTHPGAPASWYTASPTPGERGPAILLGHVNATGGGPGVFAGLRGLAPGDTVEVDRADGSTAVFVVDRGEQYAKDAFPTRAVYGNTAGAELRLITCDGYDPATGLFDDNYVVYATLAA
;
A
#
# COMPACT_ATOMS: atom_id res chain seq x y z
N VAL A 1 -23.13 -23.56 -46.68
CA VAL A 1 -24.58 -23.36 -46.66
C VAL A 1 -24.91 -22.48 -45.48
N PRO A 2 -25.77 -21.46 -45.66
CA PRO A 2 -25.64 -20.19 -44.92
C PRO A 2 -26.63 -20.00 -43.78
N ALA A 3 -26.27 -19.03 -42.97
CA ALA A 3 -27.08 -18.00 -42.32
C ALA A 3 -28.42 -18.34 -41.63
N ALA A 4 -28.53 -17.84 -40.42
CA ALA A 4 -29.72 -17.13 -39.99
C ALA A 4 -29.35 -16.16 -38.85
N VAL A 5 -29.43 -14.90 -39.22
CA VAL A 5 -29.48 -13.73 -38.32
C VAL A 5 -30.88 -13.72 -37.71
N LEU A 6 -30.99 -13.55 -36.38
CA LEU A 6 -32.25 -13.15 -35.74
C LEU A 6 -31.99 -11.95 -34.82
N LEU A 7 -32.29 -10.79 -35.36
CA LEU A 7 -32.47 -9.54 -34.59
C LEU A 7 -33.79 -9.66 -33.80
N LEU A 8 -33.77 -9.38 -32.52
CA LEU A 8 -34.94 -9.02 -31.73
C LEU A 8 -34.65 -7.71 -31.00
N LEU A 9 -35.21 -6.65 -31.54
CA LEU A 9 -35.42 -5.34 -30.93
C LEU A 9 -36.62 -5.44 -29.97
N LEU A 10 -36.45 -5.05 -28.74
CA LEU A 10 -37.55 -4.69 -27.86
C LEU A 10 -37.19 -3.38 -27.12
N SER A 11 -37.87 -2.35 -27.60
CA SER A 11 -37.99 -1.04 -26.98
C SER A 11 -38.89 -1.13 -25.74
N GLY A 12 -38.56 -0.44 -24.69
CA GLY A 12 -39.42 -0.24 -23.53
C GLY A 12 -39.00 1.01 -22.76
N CYS A 13 -39.66 2.13 -23.07
CA CYS A 13 -39.63 3.36 -22.28
C CYS A 13 -40.47 3.20 -21.02
N ALA A 14 -40.04 3.73 -19.92
CA ALA A 14 -40.93 4.21 -18.86
C ALA A 14 -40.21 5.32 -18.04
N ASP A 15 -40.83 6.49 -18.12
CA ASP A 15 -40.58 7.70 -17.34
C ASP A 15 -40.75 7.49 -15.82
N GLY A 16 -40.00 8.24 -15.03
CA GLY A 16 -40.19 8.34 -13.58
C GLY A 16 -39.53 9.58 -13.03
N THR A 17 -40.29 10.69 -12.97
CA THR A 17 -39.98 12.03 -12.52
C THR A 17 -39.56 12.11 -11.01
N PRO A 18 -38.80 13.12 -10.59
CA PRO A 18 -38.25 13.22 -9.24
C PRO A 18 -39.25 13.82 -8.23
N ALA A 19 -39.16 13.36 -6.99
CA ALA A 19 -39.86 13.97 -5.86
C ALA A 19 -38.90 14.81 -5.04
N GLU A 20 -39.14 16.10 -5.16
CA GLU A 20 -38.70 17.18 -4.28
C GLU A 20 -39.44 17.09 -2.94
N SER A 21 -38.73 17.20 -1.82
CA SER A 21 -39.36 17.49 -0.51
C SER A 21 -38.40 18.27 0.39
N ALA A 22 -38.55 19.54 0.33
CA ALA A 22 -38.87 20.52 1.41
C ALA A 22 -38.19 20.34 2.78
N ARG A 23 -37.39 21.37 3.09
CA ARG A 23 -37.03 21.79 4.47
C ARG A 23 -38.25 22.30 5.25
N PRO A 24 -38.17 22.33 6.55
CA PRO A 24 -38.57 23.55 7.26
C PRO A 24 -37.47 24.14 8.12
N SER A 25 -37.31 25.43 7.93
CA SER A 25 -36.71 26.38 8.87
C SER A 25 -37.60 26.58 10.08
N SER A 26 -37.00 26.69 11.26
CA SER A 26 -37.64 27.32 12.39
C SER A 26 -36.59 28.11 13.18
N SER A 27 -36.65 29.40 12.97
CA SER A 27 -36.09 30.46 13.78
C SER A 27 -36.98 30.68 15.03
N VAL A 28 -36.39 30.78 16.21
CA VAL A 28 -37.01 31.50 17.33
C VAL A 28 -35.94 32.35 18.02
N SER A 29 -36.20 33.63 17.91
CA SER A 29 -35.56 34.75 18.56
C SER A 29 -36.10 34.89 20.01
N SER A 30 -35.26 35.21 20.96
CA SER A 30 -35.68 35.97 22.18
C SER A 30 -34.47 36.68 22.77
N ALA A 31 -34.59 37.98 22.84
CA ALA A 31 -33.70 38.97 23.48
C ALA A 31 -34.21 39.28 24.91
N PRO A 32 -33.70 40.28 25.59
CA PRO A 32 -32.71 40.18 26.67
C PRO A 32 -33.32 40.60 28.01
N THR A 33 -32.72 40.26 29.13
CA THR A 33 -33.05 40.86 30.43
C THR A 33 -31.82 41.49 31.07
N THR A 34 -31.87 42.79 31.15
CA THR A 34 -30.96 43.66 31.86
C THR A 34 -31.24 43.58 33.36
N THR A 35 -30.20 43.41 34.18
CA THR A 35 -30.26 43.77 35.62
C THR A 35 -28.91 44.37 36.02
N ALA A 36 -28.96 45.55 36.56
CA ALA A 36 -27.90 46.45 36.96
C ALA A 36 -27.32 46.13 38.37
N PRO A 37 -26.25 46.81 38.80
CA PRO A 37 -25.13 46.28 39.55
C PRO A 37 -25.23 46.45 41.08
N SER A 38 -24.44 45.61 41.78
CA SER A 38 -24.17 45.78 43.20
C SER A 38 -22.66 45.74 43.45
N PRO A 39 -22.18 46.43 44.51
CA PRO A 39 -20.85 47.04 44.52
C PRO A 39 -19.71 46.13 44.95
N GLU A 40 -18.66 46.43 44.35
CA GLU A 40 -17.23 46.33 44.61
C GLU A 40 -16.80 45.82 46.01
N THR A 41 -16.13 44.69 46.02
CA THR A 41 -15.13 44.33 47.01
C THR A 41 -13.88 43.86 46.27
N THR A 42 -12.86 44.67 46.28
CA THR A 42 -11.56 44.37 45.65
C THR A 42 -10.83 43.29 46.45
N PRO A 43 -10.58 42.12 45.89
CA PRO A 43 -9.64 41.17 46.48
C PRO A 43 -8.22 41.46 45.96
N ILE A 44 -7.28 41.42 46.89
CA ILE A 44 -5.83 41.43 46.66
C ILE A 44 -5.47 40.28 45.68
N PRO A 45 -4.66 40.55 44.63
CA PRO A 45 -4.23 39.48 43.72
C PRO A 45 -3.35 38.47 44.45
N PRO A 46 -3.63 37.18 44.33
CA PRO A 46 -2.69 36.15 44.78
C PRO A 46 -1.40 36.19 43.97
N ALA A 47 -0.31 35.88 44.64
CA ALA A 47 1.01 35.74 44.01
C ALA A 47 0.95 34.74 42.82
N PRO A 48 1.71 34.96 41.73
CA PRO A 48 1.70 34.02 40.62
C PRO A 48 2.24 32.65 41.07
N ASP A 49 1.42 31.62 40.87
CA ASP A 49 1.85 30.23 41.00
C ASP A 49 3.06 29.96 40.14
N PRO A 50 4.01 29.14 40.61
CA PRO A 50 5.15 28.76 39.79
C PRO A 50 4.65 28.07 38.52
N THR A 51 4.94 28.70 37.39
CA THR A 51 4.67 28.14 36.05
C THR A 51 5.22 26.72 35.97
N PRO A 52 4.40 25.69 35.63
CA PRO A 52 4.94 24.35 35.40
C PRO A 52 5.99 24.45 34.30
N HIS A 53 7.22 24.09 34.61
CA HIS A 53 8.29 23.95 33.62
C HIS A 53 7.81 22.89 32.63
N ALA A 54 7.59 23.28 31.37
CA ALA A 54 7.32 22.32 30.32
C ALA A 54 8.52 21.33 30.25
N PRO A 55 8.28 20.03 30.16
CA PRO A 55 9.36 19.07 29.99
C PRO A 55 10.21 19.48 28.78
N ALA A 56 11.52 19.49 28.94
CA ALA A 56 12.43 19.73 27.84
C ALA A 56 12.11 18.75 26.71
N PRO A 57 12.11 19.18 25.43
CA PRO A 57 11.92 18.26 24.30
C PRO A 57 12.90 17.11 24.45
N ALA A 58 12.38 15.86 24.31
CA ALA A 58 13.21 14.68 24.26
C ALA A 58 14.26 14.89 23.16
N PRO A 59 15.54 14.48 23.38
CA PRO A 59 16.57 14.54 22.34
C PRO A 59 16.03 13.87 21.07
N ALA A 60 16.19 14.52 19.92
CA ALA A 60 15.89 13.92 18.65
C ALA A 60 16.66 12.59 18.53
N PRO A 61 16.07 11.50 18.02
CA PRO A 61 16.79 10.26 17.80
C PRO A 61 18.06 10.56 17.03
N ALA A 62 19.18 10.02 17.49
CA ALA A 62 20.43 10.09 16.73
C ALA A 62 20.17 9.53 15.31
N PRO A 63 20.80 10.07 14.26
CA PRO A 63 20.67 9.49 12.92
C PRO A 63 21.01 8.01 13.02
N GLY A 64 19.99 7.15 12.83
CA GLY A 64 20.19 5.70 12.88
C GLY A 64 21.24 5.32 11.84
N THR A 65 22.26 4.60 12.24
CA THR A 65 23.18 3.98 11.28
C THR A 65 22.33 3.06 10.40
N LEU A 66 22.31 3.33 9.09
CA LEU A 66 21.61 2.43 8.16
C LEU A 66 22.17 1.01 8.30
N PRO A 67 21.33 -0.03 8.18
CA PRO A 67 21.81 -1.40 8.18
C PRO A 67 22.91 -1.59 7.14
N PRO A 68 23.89 -2.47 7.37
CA PRO A 68 24.90 -2.77 6.37
C PRO A 68 24.20 -3.31 5.12
N VAL A 69 24.60 -2.79 3.96
CA VAL A 69 24.16 -3.34 2.66
C VAL A 69 24.98 -4.60 2.34
N LEU A 70 24.39 -5.53 1.60
CA LEU A 70 25.07 -6.72 1.10
C LEU A 70 25.72 -6.43 -0.25
N ALA A 71 26.69 -7.25 -0.64
CA ALA A 71 27.25 -7.22 -1.99
C ALA A 71 26.19 -7.68 -3.01
N GLU A 72 26.40 -7.33 -4.28
CA GLU A 72 25.53 -7.81 -5.38
C GLU A 72 25.51 -9.35 -5.41
N SER A 73 24.30 -9.92 -5.45
CA SER A 73 24.08 -11.36 -5.65
C SER A 73 22.64 -11.61 -6.09
N ALA A 74 22.47 -12.29 -7.22
CA ALA A 74 21.17 -12.58 -7.80
C ALA A 74 20.27 -13.38 -6.82
N PRO A 75 18.99 -13.05 -6.71
CA PRO A 75 18.06 -13.83 -5.89
C PRO A 75 17.71 -15.16 -6.55
N VAL A 76 17.50 -16.19 -5.73
CA VAL A 76 17.16 -17.55 -6.17
C VAL A 76 15.74 -17.92 -5.77
N ALA A 77 15.37 -17.61 -4.52
CA ALA A 77 14.06 -17.94 -3.96
C ALA A 77 13.62 -16.91 -2.94
N VAL A 78 12.31 -16.85 -2.71
CA VAL A 78 11.70 -16.01 -1.66
C VAL A 78 10.83 -16.87 -0.75
N ARG A 79 10.86 -16.57 0.56
CA ARG A 79 9.96 -17.14 1.57
C ARG A 79 9.34 -16.03 2.40
N ILE A 80 8.03 -16.12 2.60
CA ILE A 80 7.22 -15.16 3.37
C ILE A 80 6.33 -15.98 4.32
N PRO A 81 6.83 -16.37 5.49
CA PRO A 81 6.13 -17.30 6.38
C PRO A 81 4.72 -16.82 6.77
N ALA A 82 4.56 -15.55 7.12
CA ALA A 82 3.27 -14.99 7.52
C ALA A 82 2.23 -14.96 6.38
N ALA A 83 2.67 -14.93 5.12
CA ALA A 83 1.78 -15.04 3.95
C ALA A 83 1.62 -16.48 3.46
N GLY A 84 2.33 -17.46 4.04
CA GLY A 84 2.36 -18.84 3.58
C GLY A 84 2.95 -18.99 2.17
N ALA A 85 3.78 -18.04 1.73
CA ALA A 85 4.33 -18.00 0.38
C ALA A 85 5.78 -18.49 0.37
N ALA A 86 6.10 -19.35 -0.62
CA ALA A 86 7.46 -19.76 -0.95
C ALA A 86 7.54 -19.97 -2.46
N SER A 87 8.60 -19.48 -3.10
CA SER A 87 8.76 -19.54 -4.56
C SER A 87 10.22 -19.44 -4.95
N GLU A 88 10.61 -20.16 -6.00
CA GLU A 88 11.75 -19.79 -6.81
C GLU A 88 11.48 -18.43 -7.47
N LEU A 89 12.52 -17.72 -7.88
CA LEU A 89 12.42 -16.41 -8.51
C LEU A 89 12.88 -16.48 -9.97
N LEU A 90 11.97 -16.13 -10.89
CA LEU A 90 12.33 -15.84 -12.25
C LEU A 90 13.06 -14.49 -12.32
N HIS A 91 13.99 -14.35 -13.25
CA HIS A 91 14.67 -13.10 -13.54
C HIS A 91 14.04 -12.48 -14.78
N LEU A 92 13.21 -11.46 -14.60
CA LEU A 92 12.46 -10.82 -15.68
C LEU A 92 12.86 -9.34 -15.81
N GLY A 93 12.81 -8.84 -17.03
CA GLY A 93 13.22 -7.47 -17.36
C GLY A 93 12.07 -6.63 -17.93
N LEU A 94 12.42 -5.85 -18.95
CA LEU A 94 11.47 -5.11 -19.75
C LEU A 94 11.28 -5.80 -21.10
N ARG A 95 10.06 -5.74 -21.61
CA ARG A 95 9.74 -6.11 -22.98
C ARG A 95 10.31 -5.09 -23.97
N PRO A 96 10.37 -5.40 -25.26
CA PRO A 96 10.84 -4.45 -26.28
C PRO A 96 10.06 -3.14 -26.36
N ASP A 97 8.80 -3.15 -25.93
CA ASP A 97 7.94 -1.96 -25.87
C ASP A 97 8.17 -1.13 -24.59
N GLY A 98 9.10 -1.54 -23.72
CA GLY A 98 9.40 -0.90 -22.45
C GLY A 98 8.46 -1.25 -21.29
N SER A 99 7.45 -2.10 -21.51
CA SER A 99 6.61 -2.61 -20.44
C SER A 99 7.34 -3.65 -19.60
N LEU A 100 6.97 -3.76 -18.32
CA LEU A 100 7.53 -4.73 -17.41
C LEU A 100 7.10 -6.15 -17.79
N GLU A 101 8.04 -7.09 -17.86
CA GLU A 101 7.71 -8.51 -17.94
C GLU A 101 7.10 -8.96 -16.60
N VAL A 102 6.04 -9.75 -16.67
CA VAL A 102 5.36 -10.32 -15.50
C VAL A 102 5.47 -11.84 -15.48
N PRO A 103 5.46 -12.47 -14.30
CA PRO A 103 5.50 -13.94 -14.20
C PRO A 103 4.34 -14.61 -14.95
N PRO A 104 4.47 -15.92 -15.27
CA PRO A 104 3.35 -16.73 -15.77
C PRO A 104 2.17 -16.74 -14.80
N THR A 105 0.95 -17.00 -15.33
CA THR A 105 -0.30 -16.92 -14.54
C THR A 105 -0.90 -18.29 -14.18
N HIS A 106 -0.27 -19.41 -14.58
CA HIS A 106 -0.79 -20.75 -14.28
C HIS A 106 -0.73 -21.05 -12.75
N PRO A 107 -1.54 -22.01 -12.25
CA PRO A 107 -1.44 -22.45 -10.86
C PRO A 107 -0.02 -22.89 -10.50
N GLY A 108 0.49 -22.41 -9.37
CA GLY A 108 1.86 -22.67 -8.92
C GLY A 108 2.94 -21.88 -9.67
N ALA A 109 2.57 -20.90 -10.49
CA ALA A 109 3.53 -20.03 -11.16
C ALA A 109 4.41 -19.29 -10.14
N PRO A 110 5.74 -19.21 -10.38
CA PRO A 110 6.67 -18.57 -9.46
C PRO A 110 6.55 -17.05 -9.48
N ALA A 111 7.09 -16.42 -8.45
CA ALA A 111 7.36 -14.99 -8.44
C ALA A 111 8.55 -14.64 -9.33
N SER A 112 8.81 -13.36 -9.54
CA SER A 112 9.97 -12.89 -10.28
C SER A 112 10.66 -11.72 -9.58
N TRP A 113 11.95 -11.58 -9.86
CA TRP A 113 12.72 -10.39 -9.57
C TRP A 113 12.87 -9.55 -10.85
N TYR A 114 12.66 -8.24 -10.73
CA TYR A 114 12.89 -7.28 -11.80
C TYR A 114 14.38 -6.97 -11.92
N THR A 115 15.01 -7.45 -12.99
CA THR A 115 16.47 -7.45 -13.17
C THR A 115 17.12 -6.08 -13.30
N ALA A 116 16.34 -5.02 -13.59
CA ALA A 116 16.84 -3.65 -13.59
C ALA A 116 16.73 -2.96 -12.22
N SER A 117 16.26 -3.66 -11.20
CA SER A 117 16.33 -3.23 -9.79
C SER A 117 17.57 -3.81 -9.11
N PRO A 118 18.05 -3.21 -8.00
CA PRO A 118 19.11 -3.79 -7.17
C PRO A 118 18.82 -5.24 -6.80
N THR A 119 19.87 -6.05 -6.59
CA THR A 119 19.70 -7.38 -6.01
C THR A 119 19.30 -7.26 -4.53
N PRO A 120 18.51 -8.20 -3.96
CA PRO A 120 18.09 -8.15 -2.57
C PRO A 120 19.27 -8.05 -1.61
N GLY A 121 19.29 -6.96 -0.84
CA GLY A 121 20.37 -6.62 0.08
C GLY A 121 21.29 -5.50 -0.41
N GLU A 122 21.36 -5.22 -1.69
CA GLU A 122 22.05 -4.03 -2.20
C GLU A 122 21.32 -2.75 -1.81
N ARG A 123 22.04 -1.62 -1.89
CA ARG A 123 21.45 -0.30 -1.71
C ARG A 123 20.40 -0.02 -2.77
N GLY A 124 19.23 0.41 -2.34
CA GLY A 124 18.08 0.65 -3.20
C GLY A 124 16.99 -0.39 -3.01
N PRO A 125 15.86 -0.26 -3.72
CA PRO A 125 14.75 -1.19 -3.64
C PRO A 125 14.95 -2.36 -4.61
N ALA A 126 15.08 -3.58 -4.11
CA ALA A 126 14.87 -4.79 -4.91
C ALA A 126 13.37 -4.98 -5.15
N ILE A 127 12.97 -5.32 -6.37
CA ILE A 127 11.56 -5.43 -6.77
C ILE A 127 11.23 -6.88 -7.08
N LEU A 128 10.27 -7.44 -6.34
CA LEU A 128 9.70 -8.76 -6.62
C LEU A 128 8.24 -8.61 -7.06
N LEU A 129 7.87 -9.37 -8.09
CA LEU A 129 6.53 -9.39 -8.68
C LEU A 129 5.92 -10.79 -8.55
N GLY A 130 4.64 -10.84 -8.25
CA GLY A 130 3.90 -12.10 -8.18
C GLY A 130 2.41 -11.88 -8.31
N HIS A 131 1.69 -12.90 -8.77
CA HIS A 131 0.25 -12.80 -8.93
C HIS A 131 -0.52 -13.00 -7.63
N VAL A 132 -1.64 -12.28 -7.48
CA VAL A 132 -2.60 -12.49 -6.39
C VAL A 132 -3.48 -13.72 -6.65
N ASN A 133 -3.76 -14.02 -7.91
CA ASN A 133 -4.56 -15.18 -8.34
C ASN A 133 -3.92 -15.87 -9.55
N ALA A 134 -4.26 -17.12 -9.74
CA ALA A 134 -3.83 -17.92 -10.90
C ALA A 134 -4.94 -17.98 -11.96
N THR A 135 -4.55 -18.24 -13.22
CA THR A 135 -5.48 -18.53 -14.32
C THR A 135 -6.32 -19.75 -13.98
N GLY A 136 -7.64 -19.66 -14.19
CA GLY A 136 -8.61 -20.71 -13.82
C GLY A 136 -9.06 -20.67 -12.38
N GLY A 137 -8.64 -19.66 -11.60
CA GLY A 137 -8.99 -19.47 -10.18
C GLY A 137 -7.94 -20.06 -9.24
N GLY A 138 -8.11 -19.77 -7.95
CA GLY A 138 -7.16 -20.16 -6.94
C GLY A 138 -6.10 -19.08 -6.64
N PRO A 139 -5.34 -19.25 -5.55
CA PRO A 139 -4.37 -18.26 -5.11
C PRO A 139 -3.14 -18.25 -6.02
N GLY A 140 -2.64 -17.05 -6.32
CA GLY A 140 -1.30 -16.84 -6.85
C GLY A 140 -0.25 -16.84 -5.73
N VAL A 141 1.02 -16.75 -6.11
CA VAL A 141 2.15 -16.79 -5.16
C VAL A 141 2.10 -15.66 -4.12
N PHE A 142 1.52 -14.52 -4.47
CA PHE A 142 1.39 -13.34 -3.61
C PHE A 142 -0.04 -13.08 -3.12
N ALA A 143 -0.90 -14.10 -3.11
CA ALA A 143 -2.28 -13.99 -2.62
C ALA A 143 -2.36 -13.52 -1.15
N GLY A 144 -1.38 -13.87 -0.33
CA GLY A 144 -1.35 -13.55 1.10
C GLY A 144 -0.73 -12.20 1.47
N LEU A 145 -0.24 -11.40 0.52
CA LEU A 145 0.51 -10.17 0.85
C LEU A 145 -0.29 -9.14 1.66
N ARG A 146 -1.61 -9.05 1.46
CA ARG A 146 -2.47 -8.14 2.24
C ARG A 146 -2.56 -8.50 3.73
N GLY A 147 -2.24 -9.72 4.09
CA GLY A 147 -2.22 -10.18 5.48
C GLY A 147 -0.94 -9.83 6.24
N LEU A 148 0.09 -9.32 5.56
CA LEU A 148 1.34 -8.96 6.19
C LEU A 148 1.19 -7.72 7.07
N ALA A 149 1.81 -7.78 8.24
CA ALA A 149 1.87 -6.71 9.22
C ALA A 149 3.31 -6.18 9.39
N PRO A 150 3.50 -4.95 9.87
CA PRO A 150 4.80 -4.46 10.27
C PRO A 150 5.48 -5.42 11.27
N GLY A 151 6.74 -5.78 10.99
CA GLY A 151 7.51 -6.73 11.77
C GLY A 151 7.55 -8.16 11.20
N ASP A 152 6.66 -8.52 10.25
CA ASP A 152 6.78 -9.79 9.54
C ASP A 152 8.07 -9.86 8.73
N THR A 153 8.56 -11.07 8.47
CA THR A 153 9.81 -11.26 7.74
C THR A 153 9.59 -11.77 6.33
N VAL A 154 10.46 -11.30 5.44
CA VAL A 154 10.63 -11.80 4.08
C VAL A 154 12.08 -12.23 3.92
N GLU A 155 12.30 -13.48 3.56
CA GLU A 155 13.61 -14.07 3.35
C GLU A 155 13.85 -14.27 1.87
N VAL A 156 14.99 -13.80 1.36
CA VAL A 156 15.39 -13.99 -0.03
C VAL A 156 16.72 -14.73 -0.07
N ASP A 157 16.69 -15.96 -0.58
CA ASP A 157 17.91 -16.74 -0.82
C ASP A 157 18.63 -16.19 -2.05
N ARG A 158 19.95 -16.12 -1.98
CA ARG A 158 20.80 -15.49 -2.97
C ARG A 158 21.78 -16.52 -3.57
N ALA A 159 22.24 -16.25 -4.78
CA ALA A 159 23.13 -17.15 -5.52
C ALA A 159 24.49 -17.39 -4.83
N ASP A 160 24.93 -16.47 -3.97
CA ASP A 160 26.15 -16.60 -3.17
C ASP A 160 25.99 -17.53 -1.95
N GLY A 161 24.80 -18.11 -1.77
CA GLY A 161 24.45 -18.98 -0.64
C GLY A 161 24.02 -18.23 0.63
N SER A 162 24.00 -16.90 0.61
CA SER A 162 23.48 -16.09 1.71
C SER A 162 21.95 -15.93 1.61
N THR A 163 21.32 -15.53 2.72
CA THR A 163 19.90 -15.14 2.76
C THR A 163 19.81 -13.69 3.20
N ALA A 164 19.17 -12.84 2.40
CA ALA A 164 18.81 -11.49 2.79
C ALA A 164 17.44 -11.53 3.51
N VAL A 165 17.42 -11.08 4.78
CA VAL A 165 16.21 -11.03 5.59
C VAL A 165 15.71 -9.59 5.64
N PHE A 166 14.45 -9.38 5.28
CA PHE A 166 13.80 -8.08 5.34
C PHE A 166 12.68 -8.10 6.36
N VAL A 167 12.47 -6.97 7.03
CA VAL A 167 11.36 -6.74 7.94
C VAL A 167 10.34 -5.87 7.25
N VAL A 168 9.08 -6.28 7.24
CA VAL A 168 7.97 -5.53 6.66
C VAL A 168 7.76 -4.24 7.45
N ASP A 169 7.74 -3.12 6.75
CA ASP A 169 7.44 -1.79 7.31
C ASP A 169 5.94 -1.48 7.20
N ARG A 170 5.37 -1.70 6.00
CA ARG A 170 3.97 -1.42 5.68
C ARG A 170 3.55 -2.06 4.37
N GLY A 171 2.23 -2.12 4.14
CA GLY A 171 1.63 -2.44 2.85
C GLY A 171 0.71 -1.29 2.40
N GLU A 172 0.71 -0.96 1.12
CA GLU A 172 -0.09 0.12 0.56
C GLU A 172 -0.76 -0.29 -0.76
N GLN A 173 -1.99 0.16 -0.95
CA GLN A 173 -2.76 -0.03 -2.20
C GLN A 173 -2.67 1.23 -3.04
N TYR A 174 -2.47 1.07 -4.34
CA TYR A 174 -2.38 2.17 -5.30
C TYR A 174 -3.22 1.86 -6.53
N ALA A 175 -4.03 2.82 -6.96
CA ALA A 175 -4.70 2.75 -8.24
C ALA A 175 -3.67 2.72 -9.39
N LYS A 176 -3.89 1.89 -10.40
CA LYS A 176 -2.94 1.71 -11.50
C LYS A 176 -2.73 2.98 -12.32
N ASP A 177 -3.77 3.79 -12.47
CA ASP A 177 -3.73 5.08 -13.17
C ASP A 177 -3.04 6.20 -12.38
N ALA A 178 -2.87 6.01 -11.05
CA ALA A 178 -2.21 6.94 -10.13
C ALA A 178 -1.01 6.31 -9.41
N PHE A 179 -0.39 5.30 -10.02
CA PHE A 179 0.68 4.53 -9.38
C PHE A 179 1.92 5.41 -9.11
N PRO A 180 2.42 5.48 -7.86
CA PRO A 180 3.50 6.37 -7.48
C PRO A 180 4.88 5.77 -7.86
N THR A 181 5.16 5.67 -9.15
CA THR A 181 6.35 5.00 -9.71
C THR A 181 7.64 5.42 -9.01
N ARG A 182 7.82 6.73 -8.75
CA ARG A 182 9.04 7.22 -8.09
C ARG A 182 9.17 6.77 -6.64
N ALA A 183 8.07 6.65 -5.91
CA ALA A 183 8.08 6.19 -4.53
C ALA A 183 8.36 4.68 -4.42
N VAL A 184 7.91 3.91 -5.40
CA VAL A 184 8.06 2.44 -5.43
C VAL A 184 9.41 2.03 -6.00
N TYR A 185 9.83 2.61 -7.14
CA TYR A 185 11.03 2.19 -7.89
C TYR A 185 12.24 3.11 -7.69
N GLY A 186 12.05 4.29 -7.06
CA GLY A 186 13.13 5.27 -6.87
C GLY A 186 14.16 4.78 -5.85
N ASN A 187 15.41 5.23 -6.01
CA ASN A 187 16.51 4.86 -5.12
C ASN A 187 16.23 5.22 -3.66
N THR A 188 16.65 4.35 -2.76
CA THR A 188 16.58 4.53 -1.31
C THR A 188 17.98 4.60 -0.68
N ALA A 189 18.05 5.14 0.52
CA ALA A 189 19.34 5.30 1.22
C ALA A 189 19.88 3.97 1.77
N GLY A 190 19.02 3.01 2.07
CA GLY A 190 19.34 1.66 2.54
C GLY A 190 18.96 0.58 1.53
N ALA A 191 19.17 -0.67 1.92
CA ALA A 191 18.68 -1.84 1.19
C ALA A 191 17.21 -2.07 1.55
N GLU A 192 16.34 -2.02 0.57
CA GLU A 192 14.91 -2.19 0.74
C GLU A 192 14.36 -3.24 -0.24
N LEU A 193 13.16 -3.73 0.05
CA LEU A 193 12.45 -4.68 -0.78
C LEU A 193 11.04 -4.15 -1.08
N ARG A 194 10.56 -4.40 -2.29
CA ARG A 194 9.17 -4.19 -2.71
C ARG A 194 8.60 -5.51 -3.19
N LEU A 195 7.48 -5.94 -2.60
CA LEU A 195 6.68 -7.04 -3.13
C LEU A 195 5.44 -6.42 -3.77
N ILE A 196 5.22 -6.70 -5.05
CA ILE A 196 4.14 -6.07 -5.83
C ILE A 196 3.22 -7.14 -6.38
N THR A 197 1.92 -6.95 -6.18
CA THR A 197 0.86 -7.80 -6.74
C THR A 197 -0.32 -6.94 -7.21
N CYS A 198 -1.21 -7.53 -8.00
CA CYS A 198 -2.48 -6.89 -8.37
C CYS A 198 -3.43 -6.87 -7.18
N ASP A 199 -4.36 -5.89 -7.20
CA ASP A 199 -5.37 -5.68 -6.16
C ASP A 199 -6.60 -4.97 -6.73
N GLY A 200 -7.63 -4.72 -5.87
CA GLY A 200 -8.82 -4.00 -6.31
C GLY A 200 -9.60 -4.77 -7.38
N TYR A 201 -9.90 -6.06 -7.16
CA TYR A 201 -10.68 -6.84 -8.11
C TYR A 201 -12.09 -6.27 -8.26
N ASP A 202 -12.44 -5.89 -9.49
CA ASP A 202 -13.79 -5.48 -9.87
C ASP A 202 -14.54 -6.65 -10.51
N PRO A 203 -15.58 -7.20 -9.86
CA PRO A 203 -16.36 -8.31 -10.42
C PRO A 203 -17.19 -7.94 -11.65
N ALA A 204 -17.44 -6.65 -11.90
CA ALA A 204 -18.20 -6.21 -13.07
C ALA A 204 -17.35 -6.25 -14.34
N THR A 205 -16.05 -5.96 -14.23
CA THR A 205 -15.11 -5.98 -15.35
C THR A 205 -14.25 -7.22 -15.40
N GLY A 206 -14.10 -7.93 -14.27
CA GLY A 206 -13.19 -9.06 -14.12
C GLY A 206 -11.71 -8.62 -14.04
N LEU A 207 -11.44 -7.34 -13.82
CA LEU A 207 -10.10 -6.77 -13.80
C LEU A 207 -9.67 -6.41 -12.37
N PHE A 208 -8.37 -6.21 -12.21
CA PHE A 208 -7.77 -5.64 -11.02
C PHE A 208 -7.36 -4.20 -11.34
N ASP A 209 -7.98 -3.23 -10.69
CA ASP A 209 -7.76 -1.80 -10.97
C ASP A 209 -6.59 -1.21 -10.18
N ASP A 210 -6.13 -1.93 -9.15
CA ASP A 210 -5.09 -1.50 -8.23
C ASP A 210 -3.88 -2.42 -8.26
N ASN A 211 -2.80 -1.95 -7.62
CA ASN A 211 -1.67 -2.75 -7.17
C ASN A 211 -1.54 -2.65 -5.64
N TYR A 212 -1.11 -3.72 -5.00
CA TYR A 212 -0.70 -3.73 -3.61
C TYR A 212 0.80 -3.87 -3.52
N VAL A 213 1.43 -2.97 -2.76
CA VAL A 213 2.88 -2.92 -2.58
C VAL A 213 3.22 -3.08 -1.12
N VAL A 214 4.01 -4.10 -0.80
CA VAL A 214 4.61 -4.27 0.52
C VAL A 214 6.01 -3.66 0.50
N TYR A 215 6.31 -2.85 1.49
CA TYR A 215 7.60 -2.21 1.73
C TYR A 215 8.28 -2.92 2.88
N ALA A 216 9.53 -3.27 2.69
CA ALA A 216 10.33 -3.90 3.73
C ALA A 216 11.78 -3.40 3.69
N THR A 217 12.45 -3.37 4.83
CA THR A 217 13.83 -2.91 5.01
C THR A 217 14.70 -4.08 5.44
N LEU A 218 15.95 -4.13 4.94
CA LEU A 218 16.92 -5.17 5.31
C LEU A 218 17.11 -5.18 6.83
N ALA A 219 16.98 -6.35 7.44
CA ALA A 219 17.26 -6.54 8.86
C ALA A 219 18.74 -6.29 9.18
N ALA A 220 19.01 -5.77 10.38
CA ALA A 220 20.36 -5.51 10.87
C ALA A 220 21.10 -6.81 11.24
#